data_9010d1521abcf1dac95aa68a5992f232
#
_entry.id   9010d1521abcf1dac95aa68a5992f232
#
_cell.length_a   1.000
_cell.length_b   1.000
_cell.length_c   1.000
_cell.angle_alpha   90.00
_cell.angle_beta   90.00
_cell.angle_gamma   90.00
#
_symmetry.space_group_name_H-M   'P 1'
#
loop_
_entity.id
_entity.type
_entity.pdbx_description
1 polymer ?
#
loop_
_entity_poly.entity_id
_entity_poly.type
_entity_poly.pdbx_seq_one_letter_code
_entity_poly.pdbx_strand_id
1 'polypeptide(L)'
;DASDHRFRPLSEEPISIVAAHGHPLAGLRSLPFARLLGYPWVLQPEGTPIREVILKEFERHHAALPPGPLETASTMITVHLVSRTRMIAALPQSVAKGFQKHRMLARLAYVAANRLASYGSISRIDRPTSPQAGHFLRLLHEGSSDDW
;
A
#
# COMPACT_ATOMS: atom_id res chain seq x y z
N ASP A 1 16.87 -21.98 -2.77
CA ASP A 1 17.88 -21.56 -1.80
C ASP A 1 18.12 -20.09 -1.89
N ALA A 2 17.98 -19.35 -0.77
CA ALA A 2 18.15 -17.88 -0.75
C ALA A 2 19.62 -17.46 -1.02
N SER A 3 20.57 -18.40 -0.95
CA SER A 3 22.01 -18.16 -1.15
C SER A 3 22.41 -17.84 -2.59
N ASP A 4 21.58 -18.21 -3.57
CA ASP A 4 21.90 -18.06 -4.99
C ASP A 4 21.34 -16.78 -5.62
N HIS A 5 20.70 -15.95 -4.81
CA HIS A 5 20.03 -14.74 -5.27
C HIS A 5 20.56 -13.49 -4.55
N ARG A 6 20.75 -12.43 -5.33
CA ARG A 6 21.06 -11.08 -4.82
C ARG A 6 19.82 -10.22 -4.89
N PHE A 7 19.36 -9.76 -3.72
CA PHE A 7 18.32 -8.73 -3.63
C PHE A 7 18.98 -7.34 -3.61
N ARG A 8 18.49 -6.45 -4.47
CA ARG A 8 18.86 -5.03 -4.46
C ARG A 8 17.60 -4.21 -4.23
N PRO A 9 17.47 -3.53 -3.08
CA PRO A 9 16.29 -2.74 -2.78
C PRO A 9 16.18 -1.54 -3.70
N LEU A 10 14.95 -1.15 -4.04
CA LEU A 10 14.60 0.05 -4.78
C LEU A 10 14.04 1.11 -3.85
N SER A 11 12.99 0.79 -3.11
CA SER A 11 12.31 1.72 -2.22
C SER A 11 11.52 0.99 -1.15
N GLU A 12 11.21 1.73 -0.08
CA GLU A 12 10.16 1.39 0.88
C GLU A 12 8.91 2.15 0.51
N GLU A 13 7.76 1.52 0.61
CA GLU A 13 6.50 2.17 0.27
C GLU A 13 5.61 2.33 1.50
N PRO A 14 5.25 3.58 1.87
CA PRO A 14 4.22 3.82 2.87
C PRO A 14 2.86 3.38 2.35
N ILE A 15 1.94 3.07 3.26
CA ILE A 15 0.53 2.91 2.93
C ILE A 15 -0.25 4.20 3.15
N SER A 16 -1.34 4.36 2.43
CA SER A 16 -2.34 5.40 2.66
C SER A 16 -3.70 4.76 2.89
N ILE A 17 -4.42 5.25 3.89
CA ILE A 17 -5.84 4.91 4.03
C ILE A 17 -6.62 5.79 3.06
N VAL A 18 -7.50 5.17 2.30
CA VAL A 18 -8.31 5.82 1.25
C VAL A 18 -9.79 5.65 1.51
N ALA A 19 -10.56 6.63 1.04
CA ALA A 19 -12.01 6.67 1.12
C ALA A 19 -12.61 7.35 -0.13
N ALA A 20 -13.93 7.37 -0.25
CA ALA A 20 -14.60 8.18 -1.26
C ALA A 20 -14.29 9.68 -1.07
N HIS A 21 -14.35 10.48 -2.14
CA HIS A 21 -14.12 11.92 -2.06
C HIS A 21 -15.06 12.64 -1.09
N GLY A 22 -16.33 12.23 -1.02
CA GLY A 22 -17.33 12.78 -0.11
C GLY A 22 -17.41 12.11 1.26
N HIS A 23 -16.40 11.30 1.62
CA HIS A 23 -16.39 10.58 2.88
C HIS A 23 -16.24 11.55 4.08
N PRO A 24 -16.95 11.34 5.21
CA PRO A 24 -16.88 12.24 6.36
C PRO A 24 -15.47 12.46 6.93
N LEU A 25 -14.55 11.53 6.70
CA LEU A 25 -13.16 11.64 7.14
C LEU A 25 -12.23 12.34 6.13
N ALA A 26 -12.67 12.56 4.89
CA ALA A 26 -11.80 13.06 3.81
C ALA A 26 -11.35 14.52 3.99
N GLY A 27 -12.13 15.33 4.72
CA GLY A 27 -11.81 16.75 4.95
C GLY A 27 -11.00 17.01 6.23
N LEU A 28 -10.68 16.00 7.01
CA LEU A 28 -9.96 16.17 8.27
C LEU A 28 -8.47 16.41 8.02
N ARG A 29 -7.87 17.35 8.75
CA ARG A 29 -6.42 17.63 8.67
C ARG A 29 -5.56 16.67 9.48
N SER A 30 -6.15 16.02 10.48
CA SER A 30 -5.53 15.00 11.32
C SER A 30 -6.58 13.97 11.66
N LEU A 31 -6.21 12.70 11.61
CA LEU A 31 -7.14 11.60 11.80
C LEU A 31 -6.55 10.58 12.79
N PRO A 32 -7.07 10.50 14.02
CA PRO A 32 -6.67 9.44 14.94
C PRO A 32 -7.23 8.09 14.49
N PHE A 33 -6.49 7.01 14.74
CA PHE A 33 -6.85 5.65 14.33
C PHE A 33 -8.26 5.24 14.81
N ALA A 34 -8.64 5.63 16.02
CA ALA A 34 -9.95 5.32 16.59
C ALA A 34 -11.13 5.74 15.69
N ARG A 35 -10.97 6.80 14.88
CA ARG A 35 -12.02 7.25 13.95
C ARG A 35 -12.19 6.31 12.75
N LEU A 36 -11.16 5.52 12.41
CA LEU A 36 -11.21 4.53 11.33
C LEU A 36 -12.02 3.30 11.75
N LEU A 37 -12.09 3.00 13.03
CA LEU A 37 -12.79 1.83 13.56
C LEU A 37 -14.31 1.88 13.34
N GLY A 38 -14.87 3.07 13.15
CA GLY A 38 -16.32 3.26 12.92
C GLY A 38 -16.76 2.99 11.47
N TYR A 39 -15.85 2.55 10.58
CA TYR A 39 -16.16 2.33 9.17
C TYR A 39 -15.87 0.90 8.73
N PRO A 40 -16.64 0.35 7.78
CA PRO A 40 -16.34 -0.96 7.21
C PRO A 40 -15.09 -0.90 6.35
N TRP A 41 -14.33 -1.98 6.33
CA TRP A 41 -13.05 -2.08 5.64
C TRP A 41 -13.14 -2.99 4.41
N VAL A 42 -12.45 -2.58 3.35
CA VAL A 42 -12.01 -3.48 2.30
C VAL A 42 -10.55 -3.82 2.59
N LEU A 43 -10.27 -5.08 2.82
CA LEU A 43 -8.94 -5.58 3.18
C LEU A 43 -8.41 -6.47 2.06
N GLN A 44 -7.11 -6.56 1.96
CA GLN A 44 -6.48 -7.59 1.15
C GLN A 44 -6.52 -8.94 1.85
N PRO A 45 -6.42 -10.08 1.11
CA PRO A 45 -6.38 -11.41 1.70
C PRO A 45 -5.26 -11.56 2.72
N GLU A 46 -5.44 -12.49 3.65
CA GLU A 46 -4.42 -12.83 4.63
C GLU A 46 -3.08 -13.20 3.97
N GLY A 47 -1.98 -12.90 4.66
CA GLY A 47 -0.62 -13.14 4.16
C GLY A 47 -0.13 -12.12 3.11
N THR A 48 -0.93 -11.13 2.73
CA THR A 48 -0.46 -10.07 1.84
C THR A 48 0.25 -8.96 2.62
N PRO A 49 1.28 -8.32 2.04
CA PRO A 49 2.06 -7.28 2.75
C PRO A 49 1.22 -6.12 3.28
N ILE A 50 0.22 -5.66 2.53
CA ILE A 50 -0.67 -4.57 2.98
C ILE A 50 -1.53 -5.03 4.17
N ARG A 51 -2.05 -6.27 4.12
CA ARG A 51 -2.83 -6.83 5.24
C ARG A 51 -1.99 -6.88 6.51
N GLU A 52 -0.75 -7.34 6.44
CA GLU A 52 0.17 -7.41 7.58
C GLU A 52 0.45 -6.03 8.18
N VAL A 53 0.66 -5.02 7.34
CA VAL A 53 0.85 -3.64 7.83
C VAL A 53 -0.40 -3.14 8.56
N ILE A 54 -1.58 -3.40 8.03
CA ILE A 54 -2.84 -3.00 8.66
C ILE A 54 -3.07 -3.75 9.97
N LEU A 55 -2.81 -5.05 10.03
CA LEU A 55 -2.93 -5.82 11.28
C LEU A 55 -2.03 -5.23 12.37
N LYS A 56 -0.78 -4.89 12.06
CA LYS A 56 0.15 -4.24 13.00
C LYS A 56 -0.38 -2.87 13.47
N GLU A 57 -1.08 -2.11 12.61
CA GLU A 57 -1.71 -0.86 13.04
C GLU A 57 -2.86 -1.12 14.03
N PHE A 58 -3.69 -2.14 13.80
CA PHE A 58 -4.74 -2.52 14.74
C PHE A 58 -4.15 -2.99 16.08
N GLU A 59 -3.13 -3.83 16.08
CA GLU A 59 -2.40 -4.28 17.27
C GLU A 59 -1.80 -3.10 18.04
N ARG A 60 -1.12 -2.19 17.35
CA ARG A 60 -0.50 -1.00 17.95
C ARG A 60 -1.50 -0.12 18.68
N HIS A 61 -2.73 -0.08 18.20
CA HIS A 61 -3.82 0.69 18.81
C HIS A 61 -4.71 -0.13 19.73
N HIS A 62 -4.33 -1.39 20.06
CA HIS A 62 -5.11 -2.30 20.88
C HIS A 62 -6.57 -2.43 20.39
N ALA A 63 -6.77 -2.39 19.08
CA ALA A 63 -8.07 -2.44 18.45
C ALA A 63 -8.29 -3.80 17.76
N ALA A 64 -9.51 -4.32 17.84
CA ALA A 64 -9.91 -5.48 17.05
C ALA A 64 -10.24 -5.08 15.60
N LEU A 65 -10.00 -6.01 14.68
CA LEU A 65 -10.49 -5.85 13.30
C LEU A 65 -12.02 -5.75 13.30
N PRO A 66 -12.59 -4.88 12.45
CA PRO A 66 -14.03 -4.83 12.26
C PRO A 66 -14.57 -6.20 11.85
N PRO A 67 -15.75 -6.60 12.35
CA PRO A 67 -16.35 -7.87 11.96
C PRO A 67 -16.75 -7.87 10.49
N GLY A 68 -16.49 -8.97 9.78
CA GLY A 68 -16.90 -9.18 8.39
C GLY A 68 -16.29 -8.18 7.39
N PRO A 69 -14.98 -7.97 7.37
CA PRO A 69 -14.37 -7.13 6.34
C PRO A 69 -14.61 -7.76 4.96
N LEU A 70 -14.80 -6.92 3.95
CA LEU A 70 -14.82 -7.40 2.58
C LEU A 70 -13.38 -7.65 2.13
N GLU A 71 -13.12 -8.85 1.61
CA GLU A 71 -11.76 -9.21 1.19
C GLU A 71 -11.63 -9.28 -0.34
N THR A 72 -10.60 -8.64 -0.88
CA THR A 72 -10.26 -8.72 -2.30
C THR A 72 -8.79 -8.40 -2.53
N ALA A 73 -8.14 -9.15 -3.45
CA ALA A 73 -6.80 -8.87 -3.94
C ALA A 73 -6.79 -7.83 -5.09
N SER A 74 -7.97 -7.49 -5.63
CA SER A 74 -8.08 -6.60 -6.78
C SER A 74 -8.10 -5.13 -6.35
N THR A 75 -7.08 -4.38 -6.72
CA THR A 75 -7.04 -2.92 -6.53
C THR A 75 -8.23 -2.22 -7.19
N MET A 76 -8.63 -2.66 -8.38
CA MET A 76 -9.76 -2.04 -9.10
C MET A 76 -11.09 -2.28 -8.40
N ILE A 77 -11.31 -3.47 -7.86
CA ILE A 77 -12.51 -3.76 -7.04
C ILE A 77 -12.48 -2.91 -5.77
N THR A 78 -11.33 -2.82 -5.10
CA THR A 78 -11.16 -1.96 -3.92
C THR A 78 -11.54 -0.51 -4.24
N VAL A 79 -10.98 0.06 -5.30
CA VAL A 79 -11.26 1.44 -5.73
C VAL A 79 -12.75 1.62 -6.04
N HIS A 80 -13.35 0.67 -6.76
CA HIS A 80 -14.78 0.74 -7.12
C HIS A 80 -15.69 0.73 -5.89
N LEU A 81 -15.43 -0.17 -4.93
CA LEU A 81 -16.20 -0.27 -3.70
C LEU A 81 -16.04 1.00 -2.84
N VAL A 82 -14.80 1.39 -2.58
CA VAL A 82 -14.47 2.53 -1.72
C VAL A 82 -15.02 3.84 -2.29
N SER A 83 -14.94 4.05 -3.61
CA SER A 83 -15.42 5.29 -4.24
C SER A 83 -16.95 5.48 -4.17
N ARG A 84 -17.72 4.41 -3.95
CA ARG A 84 -19.19 4.41 -3.99
C ARG A 84 -19.86 4.09 -2.66
N THR A 85 -19.08 3.83 -1.64
CA THR A 85 -19.59 3.43 -0.32
C THR A 85 -18.93 4.25 0.79
N ARG A 86 -19.26 3.94 2.04
CA ARG A 86 -18.56 4.46 3.21
C ARG A 86 -17.42 3.55 3.67
N MET A 87 -17.03 2.59 2.86
CA MET A 87 -15.89 1.72 3.15
C MET A 87 -14.57 2.48 3.03
N ILE A 88 -13.60 2.03 3.79
CA ILE A 88 -12.22 2.52 3.70
C ILE A 88 -11.29 1.35 3.37
N ALA A 89 -10.13 1.64 2.82
CA ALA A 89 -9.13 0.64 2.48
C ALA A 89 -7.71 1.19 2.65
N ALA A 90 -6.72 0.30 2.66
CA ALA A 90 -5.32 0.66 2.57
C ALA A 90 -4.80 0.36 1.16
N LEU A 91 -4.05 1.29 0.59
CA LEU A 91 -3.33 1.14 -0.68
C LEU A 91 -1.88 1.60 -0.53
N PRO A 92 -0.95 1.13 -1.36
CA PRO A 92 0.36 1.75 -1.49
C PRO A 92 0.20 3.25 -1.76
N GLN A 93 1.05 4.07 -1.18
CA GLN A 93 0.89 5.53 -1.26
C GLN A 93 0.99 6.05 -2.70
N SER A 94 1.87 5.48 -3.52
CA SER A 94 1.99 5.82 -4.95
C SER A 94 0.68 5.58 -5.69
N VAL A 95 0.06 4.41 -5.47
CA VAL A 95 -1.23 4.03 -6.05
C VAL A 95 -2.35 4.97 -5.56
N ALA A 96 -2.39 5.25 -4.26
CA ALA A 96 -3.37 6.15 -3.66
C ALA A 96 -3.25 7.60 -4.20
N LYS A 97 -2.01 8.11 -4.39
CA LYS A 97 -1.75 9.40 -5.04
C LYS A 97 -2.29 9.45 -6.47
N GLY A 98 -2.09 8.36 -7.25
CA GLY A 98 -2.61 8.27 -8.61
C GLY A 98 -4.13 8.40 -8.66
N PHE A 99 -4.86 7.63 -7.86
CA PHE A 99 -6.32 7.71 -7.79
C PHE A 99 -6.83 9.04 -7.22
N GLN A 100 -6.09 9.64 -6.29
CA GLN A 100 -6.41 10.97 -5.77
C GLN A 100 -6.28 12.06 -6.85
N LYS A 101 -5.21 12.02 -7.66
CA LYS A 101 -4.99 12.96 -8.78
C LYS A 101 -6.17 12.95 -9.76
N HIS A 102 -6.73 11.77 -10.01
CA HIS A 102 -7.91 11.61 -10.87
C HIS A 102 -9.25 11.77 -10.13
N ARG A 103 -9.24 12.26 -8.88
CA ARG A 103 -10.44 12.49 -8.06
C ARG A 103 -11.33 11.24 -7.88
N MET A 104 -10.77 10.05 -8.01
CA MET A 104 -11.48 8.80 -7.78
C MET A 104 -11.59 8.46 -6.30
N LEU A 105 -10.53 8.75 -5.53
CA LEU A 105 -10.45 8.52 -4.09
C LEU A 105 -9.90 9.75 -3.37
N ALA A 106 -10.18 9.85 -2.08
CA ALA A 106 -9.53 10.75 -1.14
C ALA A 106 -8.54 9.95 -0.29
N ARG A 107 -7.35 10.49 -0.07
CA ARG A 107 -6.42 10.01 0.95
C ARG A 107 -6.81 10.63 2.28
N LEU A 108 -6.96 9.78 3.29
CA LEU A 108 -7.26 10.24 4.65
C LEU A 108 -5.98 10.73 5.35
N ALA A 109 -6.11 11.69 6.24
CA ALA A 109 -5.01 12.30 6.98
C ALA A 109 -4.55 11.42 8.17
N TYR A 110 -4.41 10.13 7.92
CA TYR A 110 -3.84 9.14 8.82
C TYR A 110 -2.46 8.72 8.32
N VAL A 111 -1.48 8.72 9.21
CA VAL A 111 -0.12 8.28 8.92
C VAL A 111 0.11 6.96 9.66
N ALA A 112 0.22 5.87 8.89
CA ALA A 112 0.57 4.58 9.44
C ALA A 112 2.02 4.58 9.96
N ALA A 113 2.27 3.97 11.10
CA ALA A 113 3.61 3.87 11.66
C ALA A 113 4.44 2.83 10.91
N ASN A 114 3.80 1.78 10.40
CA ASN A 114 4.45 0.72 9.66
C ASN A 114 4.42 1.00 8.15
N ARG A 115 5.45 0.55 7.45
CA ARG A 115 5.58 0.62 6.00
C ARG A 115 5.56 -0.78 5.41
N LEU A 116 5.32 -0.87 4.11
CA LEU A 116 5.56 -2.10 3.36
C LEU A 116 7.06 -2.41 3.40
N ALA A 117 7.38 -3.70 3.39
CA ALA A 117 8.77 -4.13 3.24
C ALA A 117 9.35 -3.57 1.93
N SER A 118 10.66 -3.34 1.92
CA SER A 118 11.36 -2.89 0.72
C SER A 118 11.07 -3.85 -0.44
N TYR A 119 10.68 -3.29 -1.57
CA TYR A 119 10.64 -4.02 -2.84
C TYR A 119 11.89 -3.70 -3.65
N GLY A 120 12.24 -4.59 -4.56
CA GLY A 120 13.47 -4.44 -5.32
C GLY A 120 13.62 -5.45 -6.44
N SER A 121 14.80 -5.44 -7.04
CA SER A 121 15.17 -6.43 -8.03
C SER A 121 15.85 -7.64 -7.40
N ILE A 122 15.54 -8.83 -7.91
CA ILE A 122 16.23 -10.08 -7.57
C ILE A 122 16.98 -10.56 -8.80
N SER A 123 18.27 -10.83 -8.64
CA SER A 123 19.10 -11.42 -9.68
C SER A 123 19.82 -12.66 -9.16
N ARG A 124 20.10 -13.60 -10.04
CA ARG A 124 20.90 -14.78 -9.69
C ARG A 124 22.38 -14.38 -9.58
N ILE A 125 23.08 -14.97 -8.61
CA ILE A 125 24.51 -14.74 -8.39
C ILE A 125 25.35 -15.65 -9.31
N ASP A 126 24.86 -16.87 -9.56
CA ASP A 126 25.55 -17.92 -10.32
C ASP A 126 25.51 -17.72 -11.85
N ARG A 127 24.76 -16.74 -12.33
CA ARG A 127 24.62 -16.45 -13.76
C ARG A 127 24.90 -14.99 -14.07
N PRO A 128 25.66 -14.69 -15.13
CA PRO A 128 25.85 -13.31 -15.58
C PRO A 128 24.53 -12.74 -16.11
N THR A 129 24.23 -11.54 -15.71
CA THR A 129 23.10 -10.77 -16.25
C THR A 129 23.41 -10.38 -17.70
N SER A 130 22.49 -10.57 -18.65
CA SER A 130 22.69 -10.12 -20.01
C SER A 130 22.92 -8.59 -20.06
N PRO A 131 23.63 -8.08 -21.09
CA PRO A 131 23.87 -6.63 -21.24
C PRO A 131 22.57 -5.81 -21.21
N GLN A 132 21.51 -6.30 -21.84
CA GLN A 132 20.20 -5.64 -21.89
C GLN A 132 19.53 -5.60 -20.50
N ALA A 133 19.51 -6.74 -19.79
CA ALA A 133 18.98 -6.81 -18.44
C ALA A 133 19.82 -5.96 -17.46
N GLY A 134 21.13 -5.94 -17.63
CA GLY A 134 22.02 -5.06 -16.83
C GLY A 134 21.75 -3.59 -17.07
N HIS A 135 21.51 -3.20 -18.32
CA HIS A 135 21.12 -1.83 -18.67
C HIS A 135 19.75 -1.46 -18.07
N PHE A 136 18.76 -2.32 -18.20
CA PHE A 136 17.43 -2.12 -17.59
C PHE A 136 17.50 -1.98 -16.07
N LEU A 137 18.22 -2.87 -15.38
CA LEU A 137 18.38 -2.82 -13.92
C LEU A 137 19.07 -1.52 -13.48
N ARG A 138 20.03 -1.03 -14.24
CA ARG A 138 20.69 0.24 -13.95
C ARG A 138 19.70 1.39 -14.06
N LEU A 139 18.96 1.52 -15.17
CA LEU A 139 17.94 2.54 -15.35
C LEU A 139 16.87 2.49 -14.25
N LEU A 140 16.43 1.28 -13.88
CA LEU A 140 15.45 1.07 -12.83
C LEU A 140 15.94 1.61 -11.48
N HIS A 141 17.22 1.39 -11.14
CA HIS A 141 17.79 1.84 -9.87
C HIS A 141 18.21 3.31 -9.87
N GLU A 142 18.57 3.87 -11.02
CA GLU A 142 18.88 5.29 -11.19
C GLU A 142 17.58 6.15 -11.17
N GLY A 143 16.52 5.65 -11.82
CA GLY A 143 15.22 6.33 -11.87
C GLY A 143 14.39 6.24 -10.58
N SER A 144 14.76 5.37 -9.63
CA SER A 144 14.05 5.27 -8.35
C SER A 144 14.42 6.36 -7.33
N SER A 145 15.40 7.21 -7.67
CA SER A 145 15.85 8.32 -6.80
C SER A 145 15.01 9.59 -6.95
N ASP A 146 14.19 9.69 -8.00
CA ASP A 146 13.38 10.87 -8.30
C ASP A 146 11.91 10.48 -8.56
N ASP A 147 11.04 10.95 -7.67
CA ASP A 147 9.59 11.19 -7.82
C ASP A 147 8.70 10.13 -8.51
N TRP A 148 8.07 9.31 -7.68
CA TRP A 148 6.76 8.74 -7.99
C TRP A 148 5.67 9.25 -7.06
#